data_cd196411dfefb64b49677d929797dc05
#
_entry.id   cd196411dfefb64b49677d929797dc05
#
_cell.length_a   1.000
_cell.length_b   1.000
_cell.length_c   1.000
_cell.angle_alpha   90.00
_cell.angle_beta   90.00
_cell.angle_gamma   90.00
#
_symmetry.space_group_name_H-M   'P 1'
#
loop_
_entity.id
_entity.type
_entity.pdbx_description
1 polymer ?
#
loop_
_entity_poly.entity_id
_entity_poly.type
_entity_poly.pdbx_seq_one_letter_code
_entity_poly.pdbx_strand_id
1 'polypeptide(L)'
;MIRSKLPNVGTTIFTTMSQLAVQTGALNLSQGFPDFNGPQALLDAVGRHVAAGHNQYSPMTGLPALRQQVAAKVERLYGARVDADQEVTITPGATEAIFCAIQAVVHAGDEVIVFDPCYDSYEPSVELAGGRCVHVQLSDGAFRIDWQKFSDALSPRTRMVILNSPHNPSGALITREDLDQLAALIADRDIYLVSDEVYEHLVYDGVRHASVLAHEQLYSRAFVVSSFGKTYHVTGWKTGYVIAPPALSAELRKVHQYVNFCGVTPLQCALADFMAGHPEHIDELPAFYQAKRDLFCGLLDGSRFNFTRTTGTYFQLVDYSQIRPDLNDVDMSLWLTREHGVATIPVSVFYQHPIPEQRLVRLCFAKREETLRQAAERLCAI
;
A
#
# COMPACT_ATOMS: atom_id res chain seq x y z
N MET A 1 -16.70 15.58 28.81
CA MET A 1 -15.65 14.61 28.41
C MET A 1 -15.82 14.29 26.91
N ILE A 2 -14.73 14.27 26.13
CA ILE A 2 -14.76 13.87 24.73
C ILE A 2 -14.98 12.35 24.67
N ARG A 3 -15.96 11.93 23.89
CA ARG A 3 -16.15 10.51 23.55
C ARG A 3 -15.40 10.22 22.24
N SER A 4 -14.39 9.36 22.31
CA SER A 4 -13.63 8.96 21.11
C SER A 4 -14.52 8.17 20.13
N LYS A 5 -14.35 8.42 18.83
CA LYS A 5 -14.93 7.59 17.77
C LYS A 5 -14.05 6.36 17.48
N LEU A 6 -12.77 6.42 17.86
CA LEU A 6 -11.77 5.37 17.67
C LEU A 6 -11.12 5.03 19.02
N PRO A 7 -11.85 4.43 19.98
CA PRO A 7 -11.37 4.24 21.35
C PRO A 7 -10.17 3.25 21.42
N ASN A 8 -10.04 2.36 20.45
CA ASN A 8 -9.01 1.33 20.40
C ASN A 8 -7.77 1.77 19.61
N VAL A 9 -7.78 2.95 18.97
CA VAL A 9 -6.65 3.46 18.20
C VAL A 9 -5.71 4.26 19.10
N GLY A 10 -4.50 3.78 19.27
CA GLY A 10 -3.42 4.43 20.02
C GLY A 10 -2.29 4.93 19.11
N THR A 11 -1.12 5.17 19.72
CA THR A 11 0.10 5.46 18.95
C THR A 11 0.47 4.23 18.10
N THR A 12 0.62 4.44 16.80
CA THR A 12 0.91 3.33 15.89
C THR A 12 2.31 2.77 16.14
N ILE A 13 2.48 1.47 15.90
CA ILE A 13 3.80 0.81 16.00
C ILE A 13 4.83 1.47 15.08
N PHE A 14 4.40 1.98 13.93
CA PHE A 14 5.25 2.72 12.99
C PHE A 14 5.87 3.96 13.63
N THR A 15 5.07 4.73 14.38
CA THR A 15 5.55 5.89 15.12
C THR A 15 6.53 5.46 16.21
N THR A 16 6.17 4.45 16.99
CA THR A 16 7.00 3.92 18.08
C THR A 16 8.37 3.45 17.58
N MET A 17 8.38 2.61 16.52
CA MET A 17 9.63 2.07 15.98
C MET A 17 10.50 3.14 15.30
N SER A 18 9.88 4.12 14.63
CA SER A 18 10.63 5.25 14.04
C SER A 18 11.27 6.13 15.10
N GLN A 19 10.54 6.46 16.17
CA GLN A 19 11.09 7.23 17.27
C GLN A 19 12.24 6.47 17.97
N LEU A 20 12.05 5.18 18.19
CA LEU A 20 13.09 4.34 18.79
C LEU A 20 14.34 4.28 17.89
N ALA A 21 14.17 4.11 16.57
CA ALA A 21 15.29 4.11 15.63
C ALA A 21 16.11 5.42 15.70
N VAL A 22 15.43 6.57 15.77
CA VAL A 22 16.09 7.87 15.92
C VAL A 22 16.82 7.97 17.27
N GLN A 23 16.17 7.56 18.36
CA GLN A 23 16.76 7.62 19.72
C GLN A 23 18.01 6.75 19.88
N THR A 24 18.03 5.59 19.21
CA THR A 24 19.13 4.62 19.33
C THR A 24 20.17 4.74 18.21
N GLY A 25 19.92 5.56 17.18
CA GLY A 25 20.77 5.61 15.98
C GLY A 25 20.73 4.32 15.16
N ALA A 26 19.63 3.55 15.26
CA ALA A 26 19.47 2.31 14.52
C ALA A 26 19.19 2.57 13.02
N LEU A 27 19.63 1.63 12.18
CA LEU A 27 19.28 1.61 10.77
C LEU A 27 17.77 1.34 10.63
N ASN A 28 17.06 2.26 9.97
CA ASN A 28 15.60 2.20 9.93
C ASN A 28 15.10 1.37 8.74
N LEU A 29 14.91 0.06 8.97
CA LEU A 29 14.23 -0.85 8.04
C LEU A 29 12.75 -1.06 8.42
N SER A 30 12.23 -0.32 9.42
CA SER A 30 10.83 -0.43 9.84
C SER A 30 9.87 0.27 8.90
N GLN A 31 10.26 1.44 8.38
CA GLN A 31 9.39 2.29 7.58
C GLN A 31 9.43 1.97 6.09
N GLY A 32 8.24 1.94 5.49
CA GLY A 32 8.04 1.71 4.06
C GLY A 32 8.28 2.96 3.21
N PHE A 33 9.47 3.54 3.30
CA PHE A 33 9.91 4.63 2.42
C PHE A 33 11.41 4.51 2.08
N PRO A 34 11.81 4.97 0.88
CA PRO A 34 13.20 5.01 0.46
C PRO A 34 14.05 5.95 1.32
N ASP A 35 15.33 5.60 1.55
CA ASP A 35 16.35 6.49 2.11
C ASP A 35 17.19 7.19 1.02
N PHE A 36 16.68 7.21 -0.19
CA PHE A 36 17.21 7.90 -1.37
C PHE A 36 16.13 8.78 -2.00
N ASN A 37 16.56 9.78 -2.75
CA ASN A 37 15.66 10.75 -3.37
C ASN A 37 14.89 10.16 -4.56
N GLY A 38 13.77 10.80 -4.90
CA GLY A 38 13.09 10.62 -6.18
C GLY A 38 13.93 11.09 -7.37
N PRO A 39 13.48 10.84 -8.60
CA PRO A 39 14.19 11.25 -9.81
C PRO A 39 14.49 12.74 -9.83
N GLN A 40 15.74 13.14 -10.13
CA GLN A 40 16.16 14.53 -10.07
C GLN A 40 15.33 15.42 -11.01
N ALA A 41 15.01 14.94 -12.21
CA ALA A 41 14.18 15.67 -13.16
C ALA A 41 12.78 16.01 -12.60
N LEU A 42 12.20 15.10 -11.80
CA LEU A 42 10.93 15.33 -11.09
C LEU A 42 11.09 16.39 -10.00
N LEU A 43 12.16 16.31 -9.20
CA LEU A 43 12.43 17.28 -8.13
C LEU A 43 12.64 18.68 -8.71
N ASP A 44 13.40 18.81 -9.78
CA ASP A 44 13.64 20.06 -10.49
C ASP A 44 12.36 20.65 -11.10
N ALA A 45 11.46 19.78 -11.60
CA ALA A 45 10.16 20.20 -12.11
C ALA A 45 9.31 20.90 -11.06
N VAL A 46 9.32 20.42 -9.82
CA VAL A 46 8.60 21.09 -8.71
C VAL A 46 9.11 22.51 -8.53
N GLY A 47 10.43 22.71 -8.48
CA GLY A 47 11.03 24.03 -8.35
C GLY A 47 10.63 24.99 -9.49
N ARG A 48 10.62 24.48 -10.73
CA ARG A 48 10.17 25.26 -11.91
C ARG A 48 8.71 25.68 -11.80
N HIS A 49 7.81 24.76 -11.41
CA HIS A 49 6.39 25.08 -11.31
C HIS A 49 6.06 26.03 -10.17
N VAL A 50 6.74 25.92 -9.02
CA VAL A 50 6.62 26.89 -7.92
C VAL A 50 7.05 28.29 -8.39
N ALA A 51 8.21 28.39 -9.06
CA ALA A 51 8.73 29.66 -9.56
C ALA A 51 7.87 30.25 -10.71
N ALA A 52 7.24 29.40 -11.52
CA ALA A 52 6.33 29.80 -12.59
C ALA A 52 4.95 30.28 -12.09
N GLY A 53 4.69 30.21 -10.79
CA GLY A 53 3.45 30.70 -10.20
C GLY A 53 2.29 29.68 -10.16
N HIS A 54 2.54 28.39 -10.38
CA HIS A 54 1.53 27.34 -10.27
C HIS A 54 1.21 27.01 -8.79
N ASN A 55 0.84 28.04 -8.01
CA ASN A 55 0.68 27.96 -6.55
C ASN A 55 -0.77 28.13 -6.08
N GLN A 56 -1.71 28.26 -7.00
CA GLN A 56 -3.12 28.37 -6.69
C GLN A 56 -3.82 27.00 -6.75
N TYR A 57 -5.06 26.93 -6.27
CA TYR A 57 -5.84 25.71 -6.25
C TYR A 57 -5.95 25.04 -7.62
N SER A 58 -5.67 23.76 -7.68
CA SER A 58 -6.04 22.91 -8.83
C SER A 58 -7.54 22.59 -8.79
N PRO A 59 -8.11 22.10 -9.90
CA PRO A 59 -9.44 21.49 -9.85
C PRO A 59 -9.52 20.39 -8.77
N MET A 60 -10.69 20.26 -8.14
CA MET A 60 -10.93 19.25 -7.11
C MET A 60 -10.57 17.84 -7.57
N THR A 61 -10.85 17.50 -8.83
CA THR A 61 -10.53 16.19 -9.42
C THR A 61 -9.03 16.01 -9.74
N GLY A 62 -8.23 17.05 -9.56
CA GLY A 62 -6.83 17.11 -9.97
C GLY A 62 -6.61 17.73 -11.36
N LEU A 63 -5.37 18.07 -11.67
CA LEU A 63 -5.00 18.69 -12.93
C LEU A 63 -5.35 17.78 -14.13
N PRO A 64 -6.00 18.29 -15.18
CA PRO A 64 -6.34 17.51 -16.37
C PRO A 64 -5.12 16.81 -17.00
N ALA A 65 -3.98 17.50 -17.09
CA ALA A 65 -2.75 16.92 -17.64
C ALA A 65 -2.29 15.68 -16.84
N LEU A 66 -2.34 15.72 -15.50
CA LEU A 66 -1.94 14.57 -14.68
C LEU A 66 -2.96 13.42 -14.82
N ARG A 67 -4.27 13.71 -14.84
CA ARG A 67 -5.30 12.69 -15.01
C ARG A 67 -5.18 11.99 -16.38
N GLN A 68 -4.85 12.74 -17.43
CA GLN A 68 -4.57 12.18 -18.75
C GLN A 68 -3.35 11.26 -18.76
N GLN A 69 -2.26 11.63 -18.05
CA GLN A 69 -1.09 10.75 -17.91
C GLN A 69 -1.43 9.45 -17.16
N VAL A 70 -2.28 9.53 -16.13
CA VAL A 70 -2.77 8.32 -15.43
C VAL A 70 -3.57 7.43 -16.38
N ALA A 71 -4.52 8.00 -17.14
CA ALA A 71 -5.32 7.23 -18.11
C ALA A 71 -4.45 6.58 -19.20
N ALA A 72 -3.47 7.31 -19.74
CA ALA A 72 -2.51 6.79 -20.74
C ALA A 72 -1.65 5.65 -20.15
N LYS A 73 -1.18 5.78 -18.90
CA LYS A 73 -0.48 4.71 -18.18
C LYS A 73 -1.34 3.46 -18.07
N VAL A 74 -2.59 3.60 -17.69
CA VAL A 74 -3.55 2.48 -17.52
C VAL A 74 -3.77 1.75 -18.82
N GLU A 75 -4.03 2.47 -19.93
CA GLU A 75 -4.18 1.87 -21.24
C GLU A 75 -2.91 1.12 -21.67
N ARG A 76 -1.73 1.72 -21.45
CA ARG A 76 -0.44 1.12 -21.82
C ARG A 76 -0.16 -0.17 -21.04
N LEU A 77 -0.40 -0.19 -19.72
CA LEU A 77 0.01 -1.31 -18.86
C LEU A 77 -1.03 -2.42 -18.78
N TYR A 78 -2.31 -2.06 -18.79
CA TYR A 78 -3.41 -3.00 -18.52
C TYR A 78 -4.36 -3.20 -19.69
N GLY A 79 -4.21 -2.41 -20.78
CA GLY A 79 -5.12 -2.43 -21.92
C GLY A 79 -6.53 -1.90 -21.60
N ALA A 80 -6.73 -1.35 -20.40
CA ALA A 80 -8.01 -0.80 -19.97
C ALA A 80 -8.11 0.68 -20.36
N ARG A 81 -9.25 1.09 -20.89
CA ARG A 81 -9.52 2.49 -21.24
C ARG A 81 -10.38 3.12 -20.16
N VAL A 82 -9.89 4.20 -19.60
CA VAL A 82 -10.58 4.99 -18.58
C VAL A 82 -10.71 6.44 -19.02
N ASP A 83 -11.83 7.06 -18.72
CA ASP A 83 -12.06 8.49 -19.00
C ASP A 83 -11.35 9.33 -17.93
N ALA A 84 -10.34 10.08 -18.36
CA ALA A 84 -9.54 10.92 -17.46
C ALA A 84 -10.38 11.96 -16.68
N ASP A 85 -11.49 12.44 -17.27
CA ASP A 85 -12.33 13.45 -16.63
C ASP A 85 -13.38 12.86 -15.69
N GLN A 86 -13.95 11.72 -16.03
CA GLN A 86 -15.04 11.13 -15.29
C GLN A 86 -14.57 10.09 -14.26
N GLU A 87 -13.48 9.36 -14.53
CA GLU A 87 -13.07 8.19 -13.76
C GLU A 87 -11.79 8.40 -12.93
N VAL A 88 -10.91 9.36 -13.27
CA VAL A 88 -9.67 9.60 -12.55
C VAL A 88 -9.81 10.76 -11.58
N THR A 89 -9.44 10.55 -10.32
CA THR A 89 -9.38 11.59 -9.28
C THR A 89 -8.02 11.57 -8.59
N ILE A 90 -7.31 12.70 -8.56
CA ILE A 90 -6.04 12.86 -7.85
C ILE A 90 -6.34 13.20 -6.40
N THR A 91 -5.64 12.52 -5.48
CA THR A 91 -5.90 12.62 -4.04
C THR A 91 -4.62 12.89 -3.26
N PRO A 92 -4.69 13.45 -2.04
CA PRO A 92 -3.57 13.58 -1.10
C PRO A 92 -3.06 12.22 -0.60
N GLY A 93 -2.58 11.40 -1.53
CA GLY A 93 -2.12 10.03 -1.31
C GLY A 93 -3.25 8.99 -1.28
N ALA A 94 -2.84 7.73 -1.33
CA ALA A 94 -3.76 6.59 -1.33
C ALA A 94 -4.60 6.48 -0.04
N THR A 95 -4.07 6.90 1.10
CA THR A 95 -4.80 6.83 2.38
C THR A 95 -6.09 7.67 2.33
N GLU A 96 -6.03 8.88 1.77
CA GLU A 96 -7.22 9.72 1.59
C GLU A 96 -8.17 9.13 0.54
N ALA A 97 -7.64 8.59 -0.57
CA ALA A 97 -8.43 7.90 -1.58
C ALA A 97 -9.25 6.75 -1.00
N ILE A 98 -8.61 5.88 -0.20
CA ILE A 98 -9.26 4.75 0.48
C ILE A 98 -10.31 5.24 1.47
N PHE A 99 -9.96 6.24 2.29
CA PHE A 99 -10.89 6.85 3.22
C PHE A 99 -12.13 7.39 2.50
N CYS A 100 -11.96 8.18 1.44
CA CYS A 100 -13.07 8.75 0.68
C CYS A 100 -13.92 7.67 -0.01
N ALA A 101 -13.31 6.59 -0.54
CA ALA A 101 -14.02 5.47 -1.12
C ALA A 101 -14.92 4.76 -0.10
N ILE A 102 -14.38 4.51 1.10
CA ILE A 102 -15.15 3.91 2.20
C ILE A 102 -16.29 4.82 2.64
N GLN A 103 -16.01 6.11 2.91
CA GLN A 103 -17.02 7.07 3.33
C GLN A 103 -18.11 7.29 2.28
N ALA A 104 -17.85 7.05 1.01
CA ALA A 104 -18.79 7.25 -0.09
C ALA A 104 -19.87 6.15 -0.17
N VAL A 105 -19.59 4.93 0.31
CA VAL A 105 -20.49 3.78 0.06
C VAL A 105 -20.78 2.93 1.30
N VAL A 106 -20.01 3.06 2.37
CA VAL A 106 -20.24 2.32 3.62
C VAL A 106 -21.14 3.13 4.55
N HIS A 107 -22.19 2.52 5.04
CA HIS A 107 -23.15 3.10 5.98
C HIS A 107 -23.08 2.42 7.35
N ALA A 108 -23.75 3.02 8.34
CA ALA A 108 -23.82 2.44 9.68
C ALA A 108 -24.44 1.04 9.65
N GLY A 109 -23.72 0.06 10.21
CA GLY A 109 -24.12 -1.34 10.26
C GLY A 109 -23.69 -2.20 9.07
N ASP A 110 -23.10 -1.61 8.02
CA ASP A 110 -22.51 -2.35 6.92
C ASP A 110 -21.26 -3.10 7.36
N GLU A 111 -20.95 -4.19 6.65
CA GLU A 111 -19.76 -4.99 6.86
C GLU A 111 -18.80 -4.80 5.69
N VAL A 112 -17.50 -4.68 6.03
CA VAL A 112 -16.41 -4.57 5.08
C VAL A 112 -15.44 -5.73 5.30
N ILE A 113 -15.26 -6.59 4.30
CA ILE A 113 -14.29 -7.69 4.39
C ILE A 113 -12.91 -7.16 4.11
N VAL A 114 -11.97 -7.48 5.01
CA VAL A 114 -10.52 -7.24 4.90
C VAL A 114 -9.76 -8.53 5.11
N PHE A 115 -8.53 -8.61 4.56
CA PHE A 115 -7.71 -9.82 4.62
C PHE A 115 -6.51 -9.61 5.54
N ASP A 116 -6.49 -10.35 6.66
CA ASP A 116 -5.38 -10.29 7.62
C ASP A 116 -4.19 -11.14 7.19
N PRO A 117 -2.96 -10.59 7.35
CA PRO A 117 -2.60 -9.27 7.91
C PRO A 117 -2.99 -8.15 6.96
N CYS A 118 -3.50 -7.01 7.46
CA CYS A 118 -3.96 -5.91 6.62
C CYS A 118 -3.37 -4.55 7.04
N TYR A 119 -3.37 -3.59 6.13
CA TYR A 119 -2.88 -2.24 6.40
C TYR A 119 -3.77 -1.54 7.43
N ASP A 120 -3.13 -0.94 8.44
CA ASP A 120 -3.74 -0.39 9.65
C ASP A 120 -4.73 0.77 9.44
N SER A 121 -4.83 1.33 8.24
CA SER A 121 -5.76 2.42 7.95
C SER A 121 -7.14 1.94 7.50
N TYR A 122 -7.34 0.66 7.16
CA TYR A 122 -8.63 0.19 6.66
C TYR A 122 -9.69 0.18 7.74
N GLU A 123 -9.44 -0.52 8.84
CA GLU A 123 -10.41 -0.66 9.93
C GLU A 123 -10.85 0.68 10.53
N PRO A 124 -9.96 1.62 10.91
CA PRO A 124 -10.39 2.93 11.41
C PRO A 124 -11.23 3.73 10.41
N SER A 125 -10.96 3.59 9.10
CA SER A 125 -11.75 4.26 8.07
C SER A 125 -13.18 3.70 7.98
N VAL A 126 -13.34 2.39 8.14
CA VAL A 126 -14.64 1.69 8.18
C VAL A 126 -15.40 2.05 9.45
N GLU A 127 -14.75 2.04 10.62
CA GLU A 127 -15.37 2.44 11.90
C GLU A 127 -15.87 3.89 11.88
N LEU A 128 -15.13 4.81 11.26
CA LEU A 128 -15.53 6.21 11.10
C LEU A 128 -16.75 6.36 10.20
N ALA A 129 -16.98 5.45 9.26
CA ALA A 129 -18.22 5.38 8.47
C ALA A 129 -19.39 4.74 9.25
N GLY A 130 -19.12 4.16 10.42
CA GLY A 130 -20.11 3.41 11.21
C GLY A 130 -20.26 1.96 10.78
N GLY A 131 -19.42 1.48 9.88
CA GLY A 131 -19.34 0.09 9.46
C GLY A 131 -18.52 -0.76 10.43
N ARG A 132 -18.39 -2.05 10.10
CA ARG A 132 -17.60 -3.03 10.84
C ARG A 132 -16.72 -3.83 9.87
N CYS A 133 -15.44 -4.00 10.21
CA CYS A 133 -14.59 -4.94 9.49
C CYS A 133 -14.92 -6.40 9.83
N VAL A 134 -14.88 -7.25 8.81
CA VAL A 134 -14.92 -8.70 8.91
C VAL A 134 -13.57 -9.20 8.41
N HIS A 135 -12.76 -9.71 9.33
CA HIS A 135 -11.40 -10.12 9.04
C HIS A 135 -11.35 -11.55 8.54
N VAL A 136 -10.79 -11.77 7.36
CA VAL A 136 -10.53 -13.08 6.77
C VAL A 136 -9.03 -13.30 6.75
N GLN A 137 -8.56 -14.27 7.54
CA GLN A 137 -7.15 -14.57 7.63
C GLN A 137 -6.65 -15.22 6.34
N LEU A 138 -5.59 -14.67 5.76
CA LEU A 138 -4.85 -15.28 4.66
C LEU A 138 -4.18 -16.59 5.12
N SER A 139 -3.87 -17.46 4.17
CA SER A 139 -3.22 -18.75 4.46
C SER A 139 -1.84 -18.57 5.08
N ASP A 140 -1.48 -19.46 6.00
CA ASP A 140 -0.17 -19.44 6.64
C ASP A 140 0.97 -19.60 5.61
N GLY A 141 2.00 -18.80 5.78
CA GLY A 141 3.24 -18.84 5.00
C GLY A 141 3.14 -18.30 3.57
N ALA A 142 2.08 -18.63 2.83
CA ALA A 142 1.90 -18.18 1.44
C ALA A 142 1.08 -16.90 1.30
N PHE A 143 0.35 -16.49 2.33
CA PHE A 143 -0.53 -15.31 2.35
C PHE A 143 -1.52 -15.26 1.18
N ARG A 144 -2.10 -16.43 0.85
CA ARG A 144 -3.12 -16.56 -0.19
C ARG A 144 -4.52 -16.43 0.39
N ILE A 145 -5.46 -15.92 -0.41
CA ILE A 145 -6.87 -15.86 -0.01
C ILE A 145 -7.43 -17.28 0.06
N ASP A 146 -8.03 -17.62 1.21
CA ASP A 146 -8.86 -18.81 1.36
C ASP A 146 -10.29 -18.45 0.94
N TRP A 147 -10.64 -18.85 -0.26
CA TRP A 147 -11.92 -18.51 -0.88
C TRP A 147 -13.12 -19.16 -0.17
N GLN A 148 -12.92 -20.29 0.52
CA GLN A 148 -13.96 -20.87 1.35
C GLN A 148 -14.23 -20.01 2.59
N LYS A 149 -13.18 -19.59 3.30
CA LYS A 149 -13.32 -18.66 4.43
C LYS A 149 -13.93 -17.32 4.00
N PHE A 150 -13.53 -16.82 2.83
CA PHE A 150 -14.13 -15.60 2.27
C PHE A 150 -15.64 -15.80 2.00
N SER A 151 -16.02 -16.91 1.38
CA SER A 151 -17.44 -17.23 1.10
C SER A 151 -18.27 -17.33 2.39
N ASP A 152 -17.71 -17.96 3.43
CA ASP A 152 -18.35 -18.11 4.74
C ASP A 152 -18.50 -16.76 5.48
N ALA A 153 -17.61 -15.82 5.21
CA ALA A 153 -17.65 -14.46 5.78
C ALA A 153 -18.67 -13.52 5.11
N LEU A 154 -19.16 -13.87 3.91
CA LEU A 154 -20.16 -13.08 3.22
C LEU A 154 -21.52 -13.10 3.93
N SER A 155 -22.11 -11.95 4.15
CA SER A 155 -23.42 -11.79 4.76
C SER A 155 -24.32 -10.84 3.95
N PRO A 156 -25.61 -10.73 4.26
CA PRO A 156 -26.47 -9.70 3.65
C PRO A 156 -26.05 -8.25 3.99
N ARG A 157 -25.19 -8.05 4.98
CA ARG A 157 -24.64 -6.74 5.36
C ARG A 157 -23.29 -6.45 4.69
N THR A 158 -22.68 -7.41 4.02
CA THR A 158 -21.43 -7.18 3.32
C THR A 158 -21.64 -6.15 2.22
N ARG A 159 -21.01 -4.99 2.36
CA ARG A 159 -21.10 -3.86 1.43
C ARG A 159 -19.82 -3.66 0.62
N MET A 160 -18.67 -4.01 1.18
CA MET A 160 -17.39 -3.78 0.52
C MET A 160 -16.39 -4.89 0.83
N VAL A 161 -15.47 -5.11 -0.11
CA VAL A 161 -14.26 -5.91 0.06
C VAL A 161 -13.06 -5.03 -0.21
N ILE A 162 -12.05 -5.06 0.63
CA ILE A 162 -10.77 -4.36 0.41
C ILE A 162 -9.71 -5.38 0.03
N LEU A 163 -9.19 -5.27 -1.18
CA LEU A 163 -8.05 -6.02 -1.68
C LEU A 163 -6.79 -5.18 -1.56
N ASN A 164 -5.65 -5.81 -1.31
CA ASN A 164 -4.33 -5.18 -1.41
C ASN A 164 -3.37 -6.09 -2.17
N SER A 165 -2.94 -5.64 -3.35
CA SER A 165 -1.98 -6.38 -4.18
C SER A 165 -1.13 -5.41 -5.02
N PRO A 166 0.18 -5.56 -5.01
CA PRO A 166 1.02 -6.42 -4.14
C PRO A 166 0.81 -6.14 -2.65
N HIS A 167 0.80 -7.18 -1.85
CA HIS A 167 0.27 -7.15 -0.48
C HIS A 167 1.28 -6.61 0.55
N ASN A 168 0.89 -5.63 1.33
CA ASN A 168 1.61 -5.19 2.52
C ASN A 168 0.99 -5.87 3.75
N PRO A 169 1.73 -6.70 4.53
CA PRO A 169 3.20 -6.72 4.65
C PRO A 169 3.92 -7.84 3.88
N SER A 170 3.23 -8.81 3.27
CA SER A 170 3.83 -10.09 2.85
C SER A 170 4.51 -10.07 1.49
N GLY A 171 4.16 -9.12 0.60
CA GLY A 171 4.59 -9.10 -0.79
C GLY A 171 3.89 -10.14 -1.68
N ALA A 172 2.89 -10.85 -1.17
CA ALA A 172 2.09 -11.78 -1.96
C ALA A 172 1.31 -11.05 -3.06
N LEU A 173 1.02 -11.77 -4.14
CA LEU A 173 0.29 -11.23 -5.29
C LEU A 173 -1.06 -11.94 -5.42
N ILE A 174 -2.09 -11.17 -5.75
CA ILE A 174 -3.36 -11.69 -6.24
C ILE A 174 -3.18 -12.04 -7.72
N THR A 175 -3.68 -13.21 -8.13
CA THR A 175 -3.62 -13.67 -9.52
C THR A 175 -4.88 -13.30 -10.29
N ARG A 176 -4.87 -13.52 -11.60
CA ARG A 176 -6.05 -13.35 -12.44
C ARG A 176 -7.17 -14.32 -12.03
N GLU A 177 -6.80 -15.56 -11.72
CA GLU A 177 -7.71 -16.61 -11.24
C GLU A 177 -8.36 -16.23 -9.90
N ASP A 178 -7.61 -15.57 -9.01
CA ASP A 178 -8.15 -15.02 -7.76
C ASP A 178 -9.22 -13.94 -8.03
N LEU A 179 -8.97 -13.06 -9.02
CA LEU A 179 -9.94 -12.04 -9.42
C LEU A 179 -11.19 -12.67 -10.07
N ASP A 180 -11.02 -13.68 -10.92
CA ASP A 180 -12.13 -14.41 -11.55
C ASP A 180 -12.99 -15.10 -10.47
N GLN A 181 -12.35 -15.69 -9.45
CA GLN A 181 -13.05 -16.33 -8.33
C GLN A 181 -13.81 -15.33 -7.46
N LEU A 182 -13.18 -14.18 -7.14
CA LEU A 182 -13.88 -13.11 -6.44
C LEU A 182 -15.10 -12.63 -7.21
N ALA A 183 -14.94 -12.39 -8.53
CA ALA A 183 -16.04 -11.94 -9.38
C ALA A 183 -17.23 -12.91 -9.34
N ALA A 184 -16.95 -14.21 -9.40
CA ALA A 184 -17.99 -15.24 -9.32
C ALA A 184 -18.71 -15.25 -7.96
N LEU A 185 -17.98 -15.10 -6.85
CA LEU A 185 -18.54 -15.14 -5.50
C LEU A 185 -19.42 -13.93 -5.15
N ILE A 186 -19.17 -12.78 -5.78
CA ILE A 186 -19.93 -11.54 -5.52
C ILE A 186 -20.85 -11.11 -6.68
N ALA A 187 -21.02 -11.97 -7.71
CA ALA A 187 -21.74 -11.61 -8.94
C ALA A 187 -23.17 -11.07 -8.67
N ASP A 188 -23.93 -11.79 -7.84
CA ASP A 188 -25.34 -11.48 -7.53
C ASP A 188 -25.51 -10.65 -6.24
N ARG A 189 -24.43 -9.96 -5.81
CA ARG A 189 -24.42 -9.17 -4.56
C ARG A 189 -24.10 -7.71 -4.87
N ASP A 190 -24.71 -6.81 -4.09
CA ASP A 190 -24.41 -5.38 -4.12
C ASP A 190 -23.19 -5.07 -3.25
N ILE A 191 -22.02 -5.55 -3.69
CA ILE A 191 -20.74 -5.41 -2.99
C ILE A 191 -19.80 -4.58 -3.87
N TYR A 192 -19.21 -3.54 -3.28
CA TYR A 192 -18.18 -2.71 -3.89
C TYR A 192 -16.79 -3.22 -3.53
N LEU A 193 -15.80 -2.77 -4.29
CA LEU A 193 -14.39 -3.10 -4.05
C LEU A 193 -13.57 -1.83 -3.80
N VAL A 194 -12.61 -1.91 -2.90
CA VAL A 194 -11.42 -1.09 -2.92
C VAL A 194 -10.26 -2.00 -3.30
N SER A 195 -9.58 -1.71 -4.41
CA SER A 195 -8.34 -2.38 -4.79
C SER A 195 -7.18 -1.46 -4.50
N ASP A 196 -6.48 -1.70 -3.39
CA ASP A 196 -5.28 -0.96 -3.03
C ASP A 196 -4.09 -1.54 -3.80
N GLU A 197 -3.73 -0.86 -4.90
CA GLU A 197 -2.69 -1.25 -5.84
C GLU A 197 -1.46 -0.32 -5.75
N VAL A 198 -1.20 0.28 -4.57
CA VAL A 198 -0.10 1.27 -4.39
C VAL A 198 1.28 0.72 -4.74
N TYR A 199 1.45 -0.60 -4.78
CA TYR A 199 2.68 -1.28 -5.16
C TYR A 199 2.61 -1.93 -6.56
N GLU A 200 1.67 -1.54 -7.42
CA GLU A 200 1.39 -2.14 -8.74
C GLU A 200 2.64 -2.33 -9.64
N HIS A 201 3.65 -1.48 -9.48
CA HIS A 201 4.90 -1.52 -10.26
C HIS A 201 6.04 -2.26 -9.54
N LEU A 202 5.83 -2.75 -8.33
CA LEU A 202 6.82 -3.47 -7.54
C LEU A 202 6.49 -4.96 -7.52
N VAL A 203 6.67 -5.59 -8.66
CA VAL A 203 6.45 -7.02 -8.91
C VAL A 203 7.69 -7.59 -9.58
N TYR A 204 8.12 -8.78 -9.20
CA TYR A 204 9.44 -9.33 -9.51
C TYR A 204 9.37 -10.64 -10.29
N ASP A 205 10.53 -11.12 -10.72
CA ASP A 205 10.72 -12.44 -11.34
C ASP A 205 9.89 -12.64 -12.61
N GLY A 206 9.66 -11.55 -13.37
CA GLY A 206 8.90 -11.58 -14.62
C GLY A 206 7.40 -11.74 -14.48
N VAL A 207 6.88 -11.76 -13.25
CA VAL A 207 5.44 -11.80 -12.98
C VAL A 207 4.83 -10.43 -13.31
N ARG A 208 3.61 -10.41 -13.83
CA ARG A 208 2.84 -9.19 -14.09
C ARG A 208 1.81 -8.98 -12.98
N HIS A 209 1.62 -7.71 -12.60
CA HIS A 209 0.55 -7.33 -11.69
C HIS A 209 -0.83 -7.58 -12.33
N ALA A 210 -1.72 -8.27 -11.60
CA ALA A 210 -3.10 -8.47 -12.00
C ALA A 210 -3.95 -7.33 -11.42
N SER A 211 -4.11 -6.25 -12.20
CA SER A 211 -4.93 -5.11 -11.79
C SER A 211 -6.42 -5.39 -11.98
N VAL A 212 -7.24 -4.93 -11.05
CA VAL A 212 -8.72 -4.92 -11.16
C VAL A 212 -9.18 -4.09 -12.37
N LEU A 213 -8.41 -3.10 -12.82
CA LEU A 213 -8.70 -2.31 -14.02
C LEU A 213 -8.85 -3.16 -15.30
N ALA A 214 -8.14 -4.30 -15.37
CA ALA A 214 -8.21 -5.24 -16.48
C ALA A 214 -9.32 -6.30 -16.34
N HIS A 215 -10.17 -6.20 -15.30
CA HIS A 215 -11.25 -7.15 -15.03
C HIS A 215 -12.60 -6.45 -15.03
N GLU A 216 -13.31 -6.43 -16.17
CA GLU A 216 -14.51 -5.64 -16.42
C GLU A 216 -15.57 -5.77 -15.31
N GLN A 217 -15.91 -7.01 -14.91
CA GLN A 217 -16.94 -7.26 -13.89
C GLN A 217 -16.56 -6.67 -12.53
N LEU A 218 -15.29 -6.75 -12.14
CA LEU A 218 -14.83 -6.18 -10.86
C LEU A 218 -14.66 -4.67 -10.96
N TYR A 219 -14.08 -4.17 -12.07
CA TYR A 219 -13.90 -2.73 -12.27
C TYR A 219 -15.24 -1.98 -12.22
N SER A 220 -16.32 -2.55 -12.76
CA SER A 220 -17.66 -1.90 -12.76
C SER A 220 -18.15 -1.52 -11.34
N ARG A 221 -17.55 -2.05 -10.29
CA ARG A 221 -17.89 -1.84 -8.87
C ARG A 221 -16.69 -1.51 -7.98
N ALA A 222 -15.56 -1.07 -8.57
CA ALA A 222 -14.31 -0.91 -7.85
C ALA A 222 -13.83 0.54 -7.79
N PHE A 223 -13.18 0.87 -6.67
CA PHE A 223 -12.26 1.98 -6.51
C PHE A 223 -10.84 1.42 -6.55
N VAL A 224 -10.11 1.66 -7.64
CA VAL A 224 -8.72 1.22 -7.78
C VAL A 224 -7.80 2.35 -7.36
N VAL A 225 -7.01 2.13 -6.32
CA VAL A 225 -6.20 3.15 -5.67
C VAL A 225 -4.72 2.91 -5.91
N SER A 226 -3.99 3.96 -6.26
CA SER A 226 -2.54 3.90 -6.43
C SER A 226 -1.83 5.14 -5.85
N SER A 227 -0.49 5.12 -5.83
CA SER A 227 0.32 6.15 -5.16
C SER A 227 1.53 6.56 -5.99
N PHE A 228 1.61 7.83 -6.34
CA PHE A 228 2.84 8.39 -6.94
C PHE A 228 4.03 8.33 -5.97
N GLY A 229 3.76 8.44 -4.66
CA GLY A 229 4.81 8.38 -3.64
C GLY A 229 5.59 7.06 -3.64
N LYS A 230 4.92 5.94 -3.95
CA LYS A 230 5.56 4.62 -4.06
C LYS A 230 6.30 4.46 -5.37
N THR A 231 5.70 4.91 -6.45
CA THR A 231 6.26 4.84 -7.81
C THR A 231 7.49 5.71 -7.99
N TYR A 232 7.47 6.95 -7.47
CA TYR A 232 8.52 7.96 -7.73
C TYR A 232 9.40 8.26 -6.53
N HIS A 233 9.40 7.43 -5.48
CA HIS A 233 10.23 7.56 -4.27
C HIS A 233 10.00 8.89 -3.53
N VAL A 234 8.78 9.39 -3.53
CA VAL A 234 8.38 10.67 -2.94
C VAL A 234 7.19 10.51 -1.98
N THR A 235 7.29 9.55 -1.06
CA THR A 235 6.20 9.17 -0.15
C THR A 235 5.70 10.34 0.70
N GLY A 236 6.58 11.27 1.06
CA GLY A 236 6.26 12.48 1.83
C GLY A 236 5.43 13.52 1.05
N TRP A 237 5.34 13.42 -0.28
CA TRP A 237 4.52 14.34 -1.07
C TRP A 237 3.02 14.08 -0.91
N LYS A 238 2.66 12.95 -0.38
CA LYS A 238 1.26 12.57 -0.16
C LYS A 238 0.38 12.80 -1.40
N THR A 239 0.81 12.28 -2.55
CA THR A 239 0.06 12.35 -3.81
C THR A 239 -0.24 10.96 -4.31
N GLY A 240 -1.49 10.71 -4.64
CA GLY A 240 -2.00 9.46 -5.18
C GLY A 240 -3.19 9.70 -6.09
N TYR A 241 -3.87 8.66 -6.47
CA TYR A 241 -5.08 8.76 -7.27
C TYR A 241 -5.98 7.54 -7.05
N VAL A 242 -7.25 7.73 -7.41
CA VAL A 242 -8.23 6.66 -7.49
C VAL A 242 -8.85 6.67 -8.88
N ILE A 243 -9.10 5.47 -9.41
CA ILE A 243 -9.81 5.25 -10.68
C ILE A 243 -11.04 4.42 -10.34
N ALA A 244 -12.21 4.92 -10.75
CA ALA A 244 -13.46 4.24 -10.52
C ALA A 244 -14.46 4.60 -11.64
N PRO A 245 -15.47 3.77 -11.92
CA PRO A 245 -16.55 4.10 -12.85
C PRO A 245 -17.19 5.45 -12.51
N PRO A 246 -17.79 6.16 -13.51
CA PRO A 246 -18.30 7.53 -13.32
C PRO A 246 -19.24 7.69 -12.12
N ALA A 247 -20.14 6.72 -11.89
CA ALA A 247 -21.08 6.79 -10.76
C ALA A 247 -20.36 6.71 -9.41
N LEU A 248 -19.37 5.83 -9.26
CA LEU A 248 -18.58 5.70 -8.03
C LEU A 248 -17.65 6.90 -7.84
N SER A 249 -17.02 7.37 -8.92
CA SER A 249 -16.21 8.59 -8.90
C SER A 249 -17.00 9.81 -8.45
N ALA A 250 -18.26 9.94 -8.89
CA ALA A 250 -19.13 11.03 -8.47
C ALA A 250 -19.39 11.03 -6.95
N GLU A 251 -19.65 9.86 -6.37
CA GLU A 251 -19.86 9.75 -4.90
C GLU A 251 -18.57 9.98 -4.12
N LEU A 252 -17.45 9.39 -4.55
CA LEU A 252 -16.14 9.63 -3.92
C LEU A 252 -15.79 11.12 -3.93
N ARG A 253 -16.00 11.81 -5.04
CA ARG A 253 -15.70 13.22 -5.22
C ARG A 253 -16.51 14.14 -4.31
N LYS A 254 -17.74 13.76 -3.93
CA LYS A 254 -18.53 14.48 -2.90
C LYS A 254 -17.84 14.45 -1.55
N VAL A 255 -17.25 13.32 -1.16
CA VAL A 255 -16.50 13.20 0.10
C VAL A 255 -15.17 13.95 0.00
N HIS A 256 -14.38 13.68 -1.04
CA HIS A 256 -13.08 14.33 -1.28
C HIS A 256 -13.16 15.86 -1.27
N GLN A 257 -14.22 16.44 -1.86
CA GLN A 257 -14.48 17.89 -1.86
C GLN A 257 -14.41 18.51 -0.47
N TYR A 258 -14.91 17.82 0.56
CA TYR A 258 -15.02 18.36 1.92
C TYR A 258 -13.97 17.79 2.89
N VAL A 259 -13.23 16.78 2.49
CA VAL A 259 -12.10 16.27 3.28
C VAL A 259 -10.83 17.10 3.01
N ASN A 260 -10.51 17.34 1.75
CA ASN A 260 -9.28 18.07 1.37
C ASN A 260 -9.47 19.07 0.24
N PHE A 261 -10.50 18.96 -0.58
CA PHE A 261 -10.77 19.77 -1.77
C PHE A 261 -9.84 19.46 -2.94
N CYS A 262 -8.53 19.73 -2.86
CA CYS A 262 -7.59 19.46 -3.94
C CYS A 262 -6.17 19.19 -3.41
N GLY A 263 -5.37 18.48 -4.21
CA GLY A 263 -3.96 18.24 -3.90
C GLY A 263 -3.06 19.44 -4.24
N VAL A 264 -1.79 19.35 -3.85
CA VAL A 264 -0.76 20.37 -4.05
C VAL A 264 -0.48 20.58 -5.54
N THR A 265 -0.82 21.74 -6.08
CA THR A 265 -0.76 22.02 -7.52
C THR A 265 0.63 21.88 -8.15
N PRO A 266 1.72 22.48 -7.62
CA PRO A 266 3.04 22.31 -8.25
C PRO A 266 3.54 20.88 -8.28
N LEU A 267 3.15 20.03 -7.32
CA LEU A 267 3.47 18.61 -7.36
C LEU A 267 2.72 17.88 -8.48
N GLN A 268 1.45 18.21 -8.67
CA GLN A 268 0.67 17.64 -9.77
C GLN A 268 1.21 18.05 -11.15
N CYS A 269 1.62 19.32 -11.31
CA CYS A 269 2.27 19.80 -12.53
C CYS A 269 3.56 19.03 -12.82
N ALA A 270 4.42 18.91 -11.79
CA ALA A 270 5.70 18.21 -11.91
C ALA A 270 5.53 16.71 -12.24
N LEU A 271 4.55 16.04 -11.62
CA LEU A 271 4.22 14.64 -11.91
C LEU A 271 3.70 14.49 -13.35
N ALA A 272 2.85 15.38 -13.83
CA ALA A 272 2.34 15.34 -15.20
C ALA A 272 3.47 15.47 -16.23
N ASP A 273 4.37 16.44 -16.03
CA ASP A 273 5.54 16.65 -16.90
C ASP A 273 6.46 15.43 -16.86
N PHE A 274 6.75 14.90 -15.66
CA PHE A 274 7.66 13.79 -15.50
C PHE A 274 7.09 12.51 -16.14
N MET A 275 5.82 12.21 -15.93
CA MET A 275 5.18 11.03 -16.55
C MET A 275 5.17 11.13 -18.07
N ALA A 276 4.97 12.32 -18.63
CA ALA A 276 5.00 12.53 -20.07
C ALA A 276 6.42 12.40 -20.66
N GLY A 277 7.42 12.90 -19.94
CA GLY A 277 8.81 12.93 -20.40
C GLY A 277 9.63 11.67 -20.09
N HIS A 278 9.20 10.86 -19.12
CA HIS A 278 9.95 9.71 -18.58
C HIS A 278 9.06 8.48 -18.35
N PRO A 279 8.35 7.98 -19.38
CA PRO A 279 7.49 6.80 -19.22
C PRO A 279 8.28 5.53 -18.87
N GLU A 280 9.59 5.48 -19.24
CA GLU A 280 10.51 4.37 -18.95
C GLU A 280 10.71 4.13 -17.44
N HIS A 281 10.58 5.16 -16.60
CA HIS A 281 10.77 5.02 -15.16
C HIS A 281 9.92 3.91 -14.56
N ILE A 282 8.65 3.81 -14.97
CA ILE A 282 7.74 2.77 -14.50
C ILE A 282 8.19 1.37 -14.97
N ASP A 283 8.70 1.28 -16.19
CA ASP A 283 9.13 0.01 -16.79
C ASP A 283 10.43 -0.52 -16.17
N GLU A 284 11.29 0.38 -15.71
CA GLU A 284 12.56 0.07 -15.03
C GLU A 284 12.39 -0.25 -13.53
N LEU A 285 11.31 0.19 -12.93
CA LEU A 285 11.09 0.11 -11.48
C LEU A 285 11.10 -1.33 -10.94
N PRO A 286 10.50 -2.34 -11.60
CA PRO A 286 10.58 -3.73 -11.15
C PRO A 286 12.03 -4.23 -11.05
N ALA A 287 12.84 -4.00 -12.08
CA ALA A 287 14.24 -4.43 -12.10
C ALA A 287 15.08 -3.71 -11.02
N PHE A 288 14.84 -2.40 -10.82
CA PHE A 288 15.51 -1.61 -9.79
C PHE A 288 15.26 -2.18 -8.38
N TYR A 289 14.02 -2.48 -8.04
CA TYR A 289 13.70 -3.01 -6.71
C TYR A 289 14.02 -4.50 -6.58
N GLN A 290 13.91 -5.28 -7.66
CA GLN A 290 14.34 -6.66 -7.66
C GLN A 290 15.84 -6.79 -7.35
N ALA A 291 16.68 -5.94 -7.93
CA ALA A 291 18.11 -5.92 -7.61
C ALA A 291 18.38 -5.64 -6.13
N LYS A 292 17.62 -4.72 -5.50
CA LYS A 292 17.73 -4.44 -4.06
C LYS A 292 17.25 -5.61 -3.21
N ARG A 293 16.14 -6.25 -3.57
CA ARG A 293 15.64 -7.47 -2.92
C ARG A 293 16.69 -8.57 -2.98
N ASP A 294 17.22 -8.84 -4.17
CA ASP A 294 18.15 -9.93 -4.40
C ASP A 294 19.48 -9.69 -3.68
N LEU A 295 19.98 -8.46 -3.68
CA LEU A 295 21.14 -8.06 -2.87
C LEU A 295 20.88 -8.32 -1.38
N PHE A 296 19.77 -7.80 -0.84
CA PHE A 296 19.49 -7.89 0.60
C PHE A 296 19.25 -9.34 1.03
N CYS A 297 18.44 -10.09 0.29
CA CYS A 297 18.20 -11.50 0.56
C CYS A 297 19.50 -12.33 0.43
N GLY A 298 20.32 -12.07 -0.60
CA GLY A 298 21.60 -12.76 -0.76
C GLY A 298 22.59 -12.47 0.38
N LEU A 299 22.54 -11.28 0.97
CA LEU A 299 23.34 -10.95 2.15
C LEU A 299 22.84 -11.64 3.43
N LEU A 300 21.53 -11.93 3.51
CA LEU A 300 20.92 -12.66 4.63
C LEU A 300 21.00 -14.18 4.45
N ASP A 301 21.35 -14.69 3.26
CA ASP A 301 21.53 -16.12 3.03
C ASP A 301 22.62 -16.66 3.98
N GLY A 302 22.30 -17.72 4.71
CA GLY A 302 23.20 -18.29 5.74
C GLY A 302 23.08 -17.63 7.13
N SER A 303 22.27 -16.61 7.30
CA SER A 303 21.87 -16.10 8.64
C SER A 303 20.95 -17.10 9.35
N ARG A 304 20.62 -16.83 10.61
CA ARG A 304 19.65 -17.62 11.38
C ARG A 304 18.19 -17.20 11.11
N PHE A 305 17.97 -16.21 10.24
CA PHE A 305 16.63 -15.86 9.77
C PHE A 305 16.22 -16.76 8.61
N ASN A 306 15.00 -17.31 8.67
CA ASN A 306 14.41 -18.05 7.56
C ASN A 306 13.47 -17.13 6.77
N PHE A 307 13.49 -17.21 5.45
CA PHE A 307 12.58 -16.43 4.63
C PHE A 307 12.40 -17.03 3.23
N THR A 308 11.26 -16.75 2.64
CA THR A 308 11.03 -16.89 1.20
C THR A 308 11.15 -15.50 0.59
N ARG A 309 11.87 -15.37 -0.53
CA ARG A 309 12.01 -14.09 -1.23
C ARG A 309 10.64 -13.58 -1.66
N THR A 310 10.35 -12.33 -1.32
CA THR A 310 9.08 -11.69 -1.67
C THR A 310 8.92 -11.54 -3.19
N THR A 311 7.70 -11.69 -3.68
CA THR A 311 7.37 -11.53 -5.11
C THR A 311 6.86 -10.14 -5.47
N GLY A 312 6.55 -9.33 -4.46
CA GLY A 312 6.08 -7.95 -4.66
C GLY A 312 6.38 -7.04 -3.47
N THR A 313 6.08 -5.77 -3.59
CA THR A 313 6.37 -4.68 -2.66
C THR A 313 7.87 -4.42 -2.48
N TYR A 314 8.28 -3.66 -1.50
CA TYR A 314 9.68 -3.52 -1.08
C TYR A 314 9.89 -4.01 0.37
N PHE A 315 9.06 -4.97 0.79
CA PHE A 315 9.15 -5.59 2.11
C PHE A 315 9.59 -7.04 2.01
N GLN A 316 10.39 -7.46 2.97
CA GLN A 316 10.77 -8.84 3.18
C GLN A 316 10.34 -9.26 4.57
N LEU A 317 9.54 -10.32 4.67
CA LEU A 317 9.25 -10.98 5.93
C LEU A 317 10.38 -11.96 6.24
N VAL A 318 10.82 -11.97 7.48
CA VAL A 318 11.83 -12.92 7.96
C VAL A 318 11.34 -13.59 9.25
N ASP A 319 11.51 -14.90 9.32
CA ASP A 319 11.22 -15.73 10.49
C ASP A 319 12.45 -15.78 11.41
N TYR A 320 12.24 -15.43 12.67
CA TYR A 320 13.29 -15.40 13.71
C TYR A 320 13.18 -16.54 14.72
N SER A 321 12.39 -17.56 14.45
CA SER A 321 12.13 -18.67 15.38
C SER A 321 13.39 -19.42 15.84
N GLN A 322 14.46 -19.41 15.04
CA GLN A 322 15.76 -19.99 15.38
C GLN A 322 16.68 -19.05 16.19
N ILE A 323 16.27 -17.81 16.45
CA ILE A 323 17.07 -16.80 17.14
C ILE A 323 16.55 -16.61 18.57
N ARG A 324 15.31 -16.14 18.69
CA ARG A 324 14.65 -15.85 19.98
C ARG A 324 13.19 -16.32 19.93
N PRO A 325 12.95 -17.65 19.94
CA PRO A 325 11.59 -18.22 19.93
C PRO A 325 10.76 -17.83 21.17
N ASP A 326 11.44 -17.43 22.26
CA ASP A 326 10.87 -16.96 23.51
C ASP A 326 10.23 -15.54 23.41
N LEU A 327 10.63 -14.72 22.43
CA LEU A 327 10.08 -13.38 22.24
C LEU A 327 8.89 -13.40 21.27
N ASN A 328 7.85 -12.62 21.55
CA ASN A 328 6.89 -12.23 20.52
C ASN A 328 7.54 -11.25 19.53
N ASP A 329 6.89 -10.95 18.43
CA ASP A 329 7.45 -10.13 17.35
C ASP A 329 7.61 -8.65 17.71
N VAL A 330 6.77 -8.11 18.63
CA VAL A 330 6.91 -6.76 19.17
C VAL A 330 8.20 -6.67 19.99
N ASP A 331 8.39 -7.59 20.93
CA ASP A 331 9.59 -7.63 21.76
C ASP A 331 10.84 -7.93 20.92
N MET A 332 10.72 -8.78 19.88
CA MET A 332 11.81 -9.03 18.94
C MET A 332 12.18 -7.78 18.15
N SER A 333 11.20 -7.00 17.68
CA SER A 333 11.45 -5.74 16.97
C SER A 333 12.13 -4.70 17.86
N LEU A 334 11.72 -4.62 19.13
CA LEU A 334 12.35 -3.75 20.13
C LEU A 334 13.80 -4.19 20.44
N TRP A 335 14.02 -5.49 20.59
CA TRP A 335 15.35 -6.08 20.85
C TRP A 335 16.29 -5.86 19.66
N LEU A 336 15.87 -6.14 18.44
CA LEU A 336 16.66 -5.88 17.24
C LEU A 336 17.05 -4.40 17.11
N THR A 337 16.15 -3.50 17.46
CA THR A 337 16.42 -2.06 17.38
C THR A 337 17.41 -1.60 18.44
N ARG A 338 17.26 -2.04 19.70
CA ARG A 338 18.07 -1.58 20.81
C ARG A 338 19.44 -2.23 20.87
N GLU A 339 19.50 -3.55 20.69
CA GLU A 339 20.72 -4.32 20.92
C GLU A 339 21.53 -4.54 19.62
N HIS A 340 20.85 -4.59 18.46
CA HIS A 340 21.50 -4.85 17.17
C HIS A 340 21.44 -3.66 16.21
N GLY A 341 20.77 -2.57 16.59
CA GLY A 341 20.75 -1.33 15.82
C GLY A 341 20.04 -1.46 14.46
N VAL A 342 19.05 -2.35 14.33
CA VAL A 342 18.23 -2.50 13.12
C VAL A 342 16.75 -2.43 13.51
N ALA A 343 16.06 -1.38 13.09
CA ALA A 343 14.63 -1.23 13.36
C ALA A 343 13.79 -2.00 12.34
N THR A 344 12.84 -2.79 12.83
CA THR A 344 11.92 -3.64 12.07
C THR A 344 10.47 -3.34 12.44
N ILE A 345 9.50 -3.96 11.75
CA ILE A 345 8.08 -3.90 12.13
C ILE A 345 7.61 -5.31 12.52
N PRO A 346 6.97 -5.47 13.71
CA PRO A 346 6.29 -6.72 14.05
C PRO A 346 5.11 -6.97 13.12
N VAL A 347 4.85 -8.24 12.77
CA VAL A 347 3.79 -8.60 11.82
C VAL A 347 2.44 -8.76 12.51
N SER A 348 2.43 -9.09 13.80
CA SER A 348 1.21 -9.27 14.60
C SER A 348 0.30 -8.04 14.61
N VAL A 349 0.86 -6.84 14.46
CA VAL A 349 0.11 -5.57 14.47
C VAL A 349 -0.80 -5.36 13.24
N PHE A 350 -0.64 -6.19 12.22
CA PHE A 350 -1.48 -6.17 11.01
C PHE A 350 -2.66 -7.16 11.09
N TYR A 351 -2.82 -7.86 12.22
CA TYR A 351 -3.89 -8.82 12.44
C TYR A 351 -4.87 -8.33 13.50
N GLN A 352 -6.15 -8.52 13.27
CA GLN A 352 -7.17 -8.38 14.34
C GLN A 352 -6.96 -9.43 15.44
N HIS A 353 -6.64 -10.65 15.03
CA HIS A 353 -6.33 -11.75 15.92
C HIS A 353 -4.94 -12.31 15.60
N PRO A 354 -3.88 -11.80 16.27
CA PRO A 354 -2.51 -12.26 16.05
C PRO A 354 -2.36 -13.78 16.25
N ILE A 355 -1.49 -14.38 15.44
CA ILE A 355 -1.15 -15.81 15.54
C ILE A 355 -0.04 -15.96 16.60
N PRO A 356 -0.30 -16.58 17.77
CA PRO A 356 0.64 -16.59 18.90
C PRO A 356 1.99 -17.24 18.57
N GLU A 357 2.00 -18.26 17.69
CA GLU A 357 3.18 -19.01 17.29
C GLU A 357 3.97 -18.36 16.15
N GLN A 358 3.43 -17.35 15.50
CA GLN A 358 4.09 -16.67 14.38
C GLN A 358 5.30 -15.88 14.88
N ARG A 359 6.44 -16.08 14.23
CA ARG A 359 7.73 -15.45 14.58
C ARG A 359 8.28 -14.65 13.41
N LEU A 360 7.46 -13.70 12.92
CA LEU A 360 7.79 -12.90 11.74
C LEU A 360 8.01 -11.43 12.09
N VAL A 361 9.03 -10.84 11.48
CA VAL A 361 9.20 -9.39 11.42
C VAL A 361 9.34 -8.94 9.97
N ARG A 362 8.92 -7.70 9.69
CA ARG A 362 8.99 -7.10 8.35
C ARG A 362 10.18 -6.16 8.25
N LEU A 363 10.96 -6.29 7.18
CA LEU A 363 12.10 -5.45 6.81
C LEU A 363 11.79 -4.73 5.50
N CYS A 364 12.11 -3.44 5.42
CA CYS A 364 12.00 -2.64 4.20
C CYS A 364 13.35 -2.59 3.49
N PHE A 365 13.42 -3.08 2.26
CA PHE A 365 14.62 -3.02 1.44
C PHE A 365 14.65 -1.86 0.42
N ALA A 366 13.69 -0.93 0.49
CA ALA A 366 13.75 0.33 -0.24
C ALA A 366 14.80 1.26 0.38
N LYS A 367 16.07 0.81 0.37
CA LYS A 367 17.20 1.50 1.00
C LYS A 367 18.38 1.55 0.04
N ARG A 368 19.34 2.45 0.33
CA ARG A 368 20.63 2.43 -0.37
C ARG A 368 21.35 1.12 -0.12
N GLU A 369 22.16 0.69 -1.05
CA GLU A 369 22.92 -0.57 -0.91
C GLU A 369 23.79 -0.58 0.34
N GLU A 370 24.41 0.54 0.67
CA GLU A 370 25.22 0.69 1.89
C GLU A 370 24.38 0.41 3.15
N THR A 371 23.16 0.98 3.24
CA THR A 371 22.23 0.74 4.35
C THR A 371 21.86 -0.75 4.43
N LEU A 372 21.58 -1.39 3.28
CA LEU A 372 21.24 -2.82 3.25
C LEU A 372 22.41 -3.70 3.67
N ARG A 373 23.65 -3.40 3.24
CA ARG A 373 24.85 -4.13 3.63
C ARG A 373 25.12 -4.02 5.14
N GLN A 374 25.07 -2.81 5.68
CA GLN A 374 25.27 -2.59 7.13
C GLN A 374 24.17 -3.28 7.95
N ALA A 375 22.91 -3.24 7.50
CA ALA A 375 21.81 -3.92 8.18
C ALA A 375 21.99 -5.45 8.17
N ALA A 376 22.33 -6.01 7.01
CA ALA A 376 22.57 -7.44 6.88
C ALA A 376 23.76 -7.91 7.72
N GLU A 377 24.86 -7.15 7.75
CA GLU A 377 26.02 -7.46 8.62
C GLU A 377 25.61 -7.56 10.10
N ARG A 378 24.79 -6.60 10.59
CA ARG A 378 24.30 -6.61 11.98
C ARG A 378 23.35 -7.79 12.24
N LEU A 379 22.46 -8.10 11.29
CA LEU A 379 21.50 -9.21 11.42
C LEU A 379 22.17 -10.58 11.33
N CYS A 380 23.22 -10.74 10.51
CA CYS A 380 23.97 -11.99 10.41
C CYS A 380 24.92 -12.24 11.60
N ALA A 381 25.21 -11.23 12.38
CA ALA A 381 26.03 -11.36 13.59
C ALA A 381 25.25 -11.86 14.83
N ILE A 382 23.95 -12.12 14.69
CA ILE A 382 23.06 -12.55 15.77
C ILE A 382 23.18 -14.07 16.03
#